data_1462382275ed3ed63149e6bc6488bb0a
#
_entry.id   1462382275ed3ed63149e6bc6488bb0a
#
_cell.length_a   1.000
_cell.length_b   1.000
_cell.length_c   1.000
_cell.angle_alpha   90.00
_cell.angle_beta   90.00
_cell.angle_gamma   90.00
#
_symmetry.space_group_name_H-M   'P 1'
#
loop_
_entity.id
_entity.type
_entity.pdbx_description
1 polymer ?
#
loop_
_entity_poly.entity_id
_entity_poly.type
_entity_poly.pdbx_seq_one_letter_code
_entity_poly.pdbx_strand_id
1 'polypeptide(L)'
;MNELIKTPYYLIDKSKLERNMEKIAYVREHSGAKALLALKCFATWSVFDFMSQYMDGTTSSSLNEVKLGKLKFPGETHAYSVAYADDEIDEVLAHSDKIIFNSISQLTRFSAASADKVRGLRLNPGVSSSDFLIADPARPFSRLGEWDAAKIEAVLPLISGFMIHNNCENSDFDLFDQMLGQIEERFGHLLAQVSWVSLGGGIHFTGEGYPLDRFCARLKAFSERYGVQVYLEPGEAAITLSTSLEVTVLDTLYNGKQLAVVDSSIEAHMLDLLIYRQEAKMEPCDGPHQYMVCGKSCLAGDIFGEFNFDSELKIGDRLSFIDAAGYTMVKKNWFNGVNMPAIAIKELDGSVKLVREFGFQDYLDSLS
;
A
#
# COMPACT_ATOMS: atom_id res chain seq x y z
N MET A 1 24.48 15.64 20.67
CA MET A 1 23.93 14.34 21.11
C MET A 1 22.55 14.28 20.53
N ASN A 2 22.27 13.37 19.58
CA ASN A 2 20.89 13.15 19.15
C ASN A 2 20.14 12.61 20.36
N GLU A 3 19.15 13.36 20.88
CA GLU A 3 18.24 12.82 21.87
C GLU A 3 17.60 11.55 21.30
N LEU A 4 17.67 10.48 22.08
CA LEU A 4 17.12 9.19 21.68
C LEU A 4 15.58 9.35 21.58
N ILE A 5 15.02 9.20 20.37
CA ILE A 5 13.56 9.28 20.18
C ILE A 5 12.88 8.26 21.09
N LYS A 6 11.85 8.70 21.79
CA LYS A 6 11.04 7.85 22.67
C LYS A 6 10.23 6.86 21.84
N THR A 7 10.28 5.59 22.20
CA THR A 7 9.43 4.53 21.60
C THR A 7 7.99 4.59 22.13
N PRO A 8 7.01 4.00 21.41
CA PRO A 8 7.16 3.43 20.08
C PRO A 8 7.22 4.49 18.98
N TYR A 9 7.94 4.25 17.89
CA TYR A 9 7.91 5.09 16.70
C TYR A 9 8.19 4.30 15.42
N TYR A 10 7.59 4.75 14.30
CA TYR A 10 7.96 4.28 12.97
C TYR A 10 9.16 5.07 12.48
N LEU A 11 10.19 4.38 11.99
CA LEU A 11 11.37 4.96 11.39
C LEU A 11 11.40 4.69 9.89
N ILE A 12 11.15 5.72 9.08
CA ILE A 12 11.27 5.63 7.62
C ILE A 12 12.73 5.92 7.25
N ASP A 13 13.43 4.95 6.67
CA ASP A 13 14.80 5.08 6.17
C ASP A 13 14.80 5.47 4.70
N LYS A 14 15.16 6.74 4.40
CA LYS A 14 15.17 7.25 3.02
C LYS A 14 16.14 6.51 2.11
N SER A 15 17.26 5.99 2.63
CA SER A 15 18.21 5.22 1.80
C SER A 15 17.61 3.87 1.35
N LYS A 16 16.81 3.26 2.22
CA LYS A 16 16.06 2.05 1.87
C LYS A 16 14.89 2.35 0.93
N LEU A 17 14.22 3.49 1.14
CA LEU A 17 13.15 3.96 0.27
C LEU A 17 13.68 4.29 -1.14
N GLU A 18 14.83 4.95 -1.24
CA GLU A 18 15.47 5.30 -2.51
C GLU A 18 15.71 4.10 -3.41
N ARG A 19 16.18 2.98 -2.86
CA ARG A 19 16.36 1.73 -3.63
C ARG A 19 15.08 1.25 -4.32
N ASN A 20 13.93 1.40 -3.67
CA ASN A 20 12.64 1.05 -4.27
C ASN A 20 12.26 2.09 -5.33
N MET A 21 12.49 3.37 -5.04
CA MET A 21 12.20 4.46 -5.97
C MET A 21 13.03 4.37 -7.25
N GLU A 22 14.32 4.03 -7.17
CA GLU A 22 15.19 3.82 -8.33
C GLU A 22 14.66 2.69 -9.24
N LYS A 23 14.19 1.58 -8.67
CA LYS A 23 13.57 0.49 -9.44
C LYS A 23 12.26 0.94 -10.10
N ILE A 24 11.45 1.75 -9.42
CA ILE A 24 10.24 2.33 -10.01
C ILE A 24 10.59 3.26 -11.18
N ALA A 25 11.58 4.15 -10.99
CA ALA A 25 12.08 5.02 -12.07
C ALA A 25 12.59 4.21 -13.27
N TYR A 26 13.36 3.14 -13.00
CA TYR A 26 13.83 2.22 -14.05
C TYR A 26 12.67 1.64 -14.87
N VAL A 27 11.63 1.15 -14.22
CA VAL A 27 10.43 0.60 -14.91
C VAL A 27 9.75 1.68 -15.74
N ARG A 28 9.58 2.89 -15.21
CA ARG A 28 8.99 4.01 -15.94
C ARG A 28 9.77 4.35 -17.21
N GLU A 29 11.08 4.48 -17.09
CA GLU A 29 11.97 4.87 -18.18
C GLU A 29 12.04 3.81 -19.30
N HIS A 30 12.08 2.53 -18.94
CA HIS A 30 12.29 1.44 -19.89
C HIS A 30 10.98 0.88 -20.48
N SER A 31 9.85 1.05 -19.80
CA SER A 31 8.55 0.58 -20.30
C SER A 31 7.65 1.68 -20.85
N GLY A 32 7.86 2.95 -20.47
CA GLY A 32 6.94 4.04 -20.72
C GLY A 32 5.69 4.03 -19.83
N ALA A 33 5.59 3.10 -18.90
CA ALA A 33 4.50 3.10 -17.92
C ALA A 33 4.66 4.23 -16.92
N LYS A 34 3.54 4.78 -16.42
CA LYS A 34 3.51 5.71 -15.30
C LYS A 34 3.27 4.96 -13.98
N ALA A 35 3.83 5.47 -12.89
CA ALA A 35 3.70 4.90 -11.57
C ALA A 35 3.01 5.87 -10.61
N LEU A 36 1.93 5.42 -9.97
CA LEU A 36 1.15 6.19 -9.00
C LEU A 36 1.26 5.53 -7.63
N LEU A 37 1.58 6.30 -6.59
CA LEU A 37 1.59 5.78 -5.23
C LEU A 37 0.18 5.42 -4.77
N ALA A 38 -0.03 4.19 -4.32
CA ALA A 38 -1.30 3.74 -3.76
C ALA A 38 -1.46 4.18 -2.29
N LEU A 39 -2.24 5.25 -2.05
CA LEU A 39 -2.37 5.86 -0.72
C LEU A 39 -3.02 4.92 0.30
N LYS A 40 -3.87 4.01 -0.11
CA LYS A 40 -4.44 2.96 0.75
C LYS A 40 -3.38 2.09 1.44
N CYS A 41 -2.20 1.97 0.81
CA CYS A 41 -1.07 1.21 1.35
C CYS A 41 -0.15 2.10 2.19
N PHE A 42 0.14 3.30 1.70
CA PHE A 42 1.06 4.22 2.36
C PHE A 42 0.67 5.68 2.11
N ALA A 43 0.38 6.42 3.20
CA ALA A 43 -0.11 7.79 3.14
C ALA A 43 0.69 8.76 4.03
N THR A 44 1.91 8.41 4.42
CA THR A 44 2.77 9.27 5.25
C THR A 44 3.41 10.36 4.39
N TRP A 45 2.69 11.45 4.25
CA TRP A 45 3.00 12.54 3.33
C TRP A 45 4.32 13.27 3.58
N SER A 46 4.94 13.10 4.74
CA SER A 46 6.24 13.72 5.06
C SER A 46 7.42 13.25 4.21
N VAL A 47 7.24 12.20 3.41
CA VAL A 47 8.22 11.72 2.41
C VAL A 47 7.72 11.85 0.96
N PHE A 48 6.55 12.44 0.72
CA PHE A 48 5.98 12.57 -0.62
C PHE A 48 6.82 13.42 -1.57
N ASP A 49 7.42 14.51 -1.09
CA ASP A 49 8.32 15.35 -1.90
C ASP A 49 9.54 14.55 -2.39
N PHE A 50 10.03 13.59 -1.59
CA PHE A 50 11.09 12.70 -2.00
C PHE A 50 10.61 11.68 -3.02
N MET A 51 9.48 11.02 -2.77
CA MET A 51 8.91 9.98 -3.66
C MET A 51 8.46 10.56 -5.01
N SER A 52 7.96 11.79 -5.04
CA SER A 52 7.47 12.45 -6.26
C SER A 52 8.56 12.70 -7.32
N GLN A 53 9.84 12.60 -6.95
CA GLN A 53 10.94 12.68 -7.91
C GLN A 53 11.03 11.42 -8.78
N TYR A 54 10.42 10.32 -8.35
CA TYR A 54 10.48 9.00 -8.99
C TYR A 54 9.13 8.49 -9.50
N MET A 55 8.01 9.13 -9.10
CA MET A 55 6.65 8.69 -9.41
C MET A 55 5.84 9.81 -10.05
N ASP A 56 4.76 9.47 -10.74
CA ASP A 56 3.97 10.41 -11.55
C ASP A 56 2.75 10.99 -10.81
N GLY A 57 2.44 10.49 -9.62
CA GLY A 57 1.29 10.95 -8.84
C GLY A 57 0.79 9.92 -7.83
N THR A 58 -0.49 9.98 -7.51
CA THR A 58 -1.15 9.12 -6.52
C THR A 58 -2.41 8.47 -7.06
N THR A 59 -2.74 7.28 -6.53
CA THR A 59 -4.06 6.67 -6.65
C THR A 59 -4.71 6.54 -5.27
N SER A 60 -6.00 6.81 -5.18
CA SER A 60 -6.72 7.04 -3.93
C SER A 60 -7.94 6.15 -3.86
N SER A 61 -8.41 5.82 -2.64
CA SER A 61 -9.54 4.93 -2.39
C SER A 61 -10.69 5.63 -1.63
N SER A 62 -10.56 6.92 -1.34
CA SER A 62 -11.56 7.73 -0.64
C SER A 62 -11.36 9.22 -0.91
N LEU A 63 -12.35 10.05 -0.57
CA LEU A 63 -12.25 11.50 -0.66
C LEU A 63 -11.02 12.05 0.09
N ASN A 64 -10.77 11.57 1.32
CA ASN A 64 -9.65 12.06 2.11
C ASN A 64 -8.30 11.72 1.48
N GLU A 65 -8.14 10.55 0.90
CA GLU A 65 -6.93 10.19 0.15
C GLU A 65 -6.79 11.02 -1.13
N VAL A 66 -7.86 11.29 -1.87
CA VAL A 66 -7.86 12.19 -3.05
C VAL A 66 -7.36 13.57 -2.66
N LYS A 67 -7.93 14.16 -1.59
CA LYS A 67 -7.52 15.48 -1.08
C LYS A 67 -6.07 15.47 -0.62
N LEU A 68 -5.63 14.43 0.07
CA LEU A 68 -4.24 14.28 0.51
C LEU A 68 -3.28 14.21 -0.68
N GLY A 69 -3.58 13.37 -1.68
CA GLY A 69 -2.79 13.25 -2.90
C GLY A 69 -2.66 14.58 -3.61
N LYS A 70 -3.79 15.25 -3.89
CA LYS A 70 -3.80 16.57 -4.56
C LYS A 70 -3.06 17.66 -3.80
N LEU A 71 -3.14 17.63 -2.46
CA LEU A 71 -2.52 18.66 -1.61
C LEU A 71 -1.01 18.45 -1.41
N LYS A 72 -0.57 17.19 -1.33
CA LYS A 72 0.76 16.86 -0.81
C LYS A 72 1.69 16.16 -1.80
N PHE A 73 1.16 15.64 -2.91
CA PHE A 73 1.95 14.92 -3.89
C PHE A 73 1.89 15.62 -5.26
N PRO A 74 3.00 16.10 -5.80
CA PRO A 74 3.04 16.63 -7.18
C PRO A 74 2.67 15.56 -8.21
N GLY A 75 1.97 15.94 -9.28
CA GLY A 75 1.63 15.03 -10.37
C GLY A 75 0.14 14.70 -10.47
N GLU A 76 -0.18 13.57 -11.11
CA GLU A 76 -1.56 13.15 -11.37
C GLU A 76 -2.22 12.61 -10.08
N THR A 77 -3.47 12.99 -9.84
CA THR A 77 -4.30 12.40 -8.76
C THR A 77 -5.42 11.58 -9.38
N HIS A 78 -5.34 10.27 -9.23
CA HIS A 78 -6.39 9.35 -9.66
C HIS A 78 -7.32 9.03 -8.49
N ALA A 79 -8.61 9.24 -8.67
CA ALA A 79 -9.63 8.86 -7.71
C ALA A 79 -10.26 7.53 -8.11
N TYR A 80 -10.25 6.58 -7.18
CA TYR A 80 -11.05 5.35 -7.24
C TYR A 80 -11.79 5.19 -5.91
N SER A 81 -13.02 4.73 -5.96
CA SER A 81 -13.75 4.25 -4.79
C SER A 81 -14.63 3.09 -5.19
N VAL A 82 -14.90 2.19 -4.25
CA VAL A 82 -15.88 1.09 -4.45
C VAL A 82 -17.27 1.65 -4.70
N ALA A 83 -17.60 2.76 -4.04
CA ALA A 83 -18.81 3.54 -4.31
C ALA A 83 -18.58 4.98 -3.83
N TYR A 84 -18.92 5.94 -4.67
CA TYR A 84 -18.94 7.36 -4.30
C TYR A 84 -20.30 7.72 -3.71
N ALA A 85 -20.28 8.54 -2.67
CA ALA A 85 -21.49 9.12 -2.10
C ALA A 85 -21.89 10.42 -2.82
N ASP A 86 -23.16 10.79 -2.76
CA ASP A 86 -23.67 12.00 -3.44
C ASP A 86 -23.08 13.30 -2.84
N ASP A 87 -22.85 13.29 -1.54
CA ASP A 87 -22.28 14.43 -0.80
C ASP A 87 -20.76 14.54 -0.92
N GLU A 88 -20.08 13.53 -1.49
CA GLU A 88 -18.62 13.53 -1.68
C GLU A 88 -18.20 13.77 -3.13
N ILE A 89 -19.04 13.44 -4.11
CA ILE A 89 -18.63 13.35 -5.52
C ILE A 89 -18.07 14.67 -6.06
N ASP A 90 -18.66 15.80 -5.72
CA ASP A 90 -18.22 17.10 -6.22
C ASP A 90 -16.80 17.44 -5.71
N GLU A 91 -16.51 17.15 -4.43
CA GLU A 91 -15.18 17.34 -3.87
C GLU A 91 -14.16 16.34 -4.46
N VAL A 92 -14.55 15.08 -4.70
CA VAL A 92 -13.70 14.10 -5.39
C VAL A 92 -13.32 14.60 -6.77
N LEU A 93 -14.29 15.07 -7.55
CA LEU A 93 -14.08 15.59 -8.89
C LEU A 93 -13.18 16.85 -8.87
N ALA A 94 -13.39 17.77 -7.92
CA ALA A 94 -12.58 18.97 -7.78
C ALA A 94 -11.09 18.69 -7.50
N HIS A 95 -10.78 17.56 -6.86
CA HIS A 95 -9.42 17.23 -6.44
C HIS A 95 -8.76 16.11 -7.26
N SER A 96 -9.44 15.54 -8.27
CA SER A 96 -8.89 14.48 -9.10
C SER A 96 -8.68 14.91 -10.54
N ASP A 97 -7.64 14.35 -11.17
CA ASP A 97 -7.37 14.49 -12.60
C ASP A 97 -8.08 13.38 -13.41
N LYS A 98 -8.19 12.19 -12.82
CA LYS A 98 -8.97 11.06 -13.36
C LYS A 98 -9.87 10.48 -12.29
N ILE A 99 -11.08 10.09 -12.69
CA ILE A 99 -12.02 9.36 -11.82
C ILE A 99 -12.31 7.99 -12.39
N ILE A 100 -12.20 6.97 -11.54
CA ILE A 100 -12.44 5.58 -11.88
C ILE A 100 -13.68 5.10 -11.12
N PHE A 101 -14.69 4.67 -11.86
CA PHE A 101 -15.90 4.10 -11.30
C PHE A 101 -15.75 2.59 -11.13
N ASN A 102 -16.23 2.07 -10.02
CA ASN A 102 -16.20 0.65 -9.74
C ASN A 102 -17.26 -0.14 -10.52
N SER A 103 -18.36 0.51 -10.85
CA SER A 103 -19.50 -0.13 -11.52
C SER A 103 -20.14 0.76 -12.58
N ILE A 104 -20.82 0.14 -13.53
CA ILE A 104 -21.62 0.83 -14.56
C ILE A 104 -22.73 1.68 -13.91
N SER A 105 -23.31 1.21 -12.83
CA SER A 105 -24.32 1.97 -12.07
C SER A 105 -23.77 3.31 -11.57
N GLN A 106 -22.58 3.32 -10.95
CA GLN A 106 -21.90 4.53 -10.47
C GLN A 106 -21.50 5.45 -11.64
N LEU A 107 -20.93 4.87 -12.70
CA LEU A 107 -20.58 5.62 -13.92
C LEU A 107 -21.78 6.34 -14.51
N THR A 108 -22.92 5.66 -14.63
CA THR A 108 -24.17 6.22 -15.18
C THR A 108 -24.72 7.31 -14.26
N ARG A 109 -24.76 7.05 -12.94
CA ARG A 109 -25.26 7.97 -11.93
C ARG A 109 -24.55 9.31 -11.96
N PHE A 110 -23.22 9.29 -12.03
CA PHE A 110 -22.38 10.48 -11.98
C PHE A 110 -21.88 10.95 -13.34
N SER A 111 -22.47 10.44 -14.43
CA SER A 111 -22.08 10.76 -15.81
C SER A 111 -22.14 12.26 -16.11
N ALA A 112 -23.19 12.95 -15.67
CA ALA A 112 -23.33 14.38 -15.88
C ALA A 112 -22.32 15.20 -15.06
N ALA A 113 -22.14 14.87 -13.78
CA ALA A 113 -21.23 15.57 -12.87
C ALA A 113 -19.77 15.42 -13.28
N SER A 114 -19.38 14.28 -13.89
CA SER A 114 -18.02 13.97 -14.31
C SER A 114 -17.75 14.18 -15.81
N ALA A 115 -18.62 14.91 -16.51
CA ALA A 115 -18.56 15.04 -17.97
C ALA A 115 -17.24 15.68 -18.48
N ASP A 116 -16.64 16.54 -17.70
CA ASP A 116 -15.37 17.24 -17.98
C ASP A 116 -14.13 16.49 -17.49
N LYS A 117 -14.30 15.31 -16.87
CA LYS A 117 -13.22 14.51 -16.32
C LYS A 117 -12.80 13.36 -17.22
N VAL A 118 -11.53 12.97 -17.09
CA VAL A 118 -11.02 11.71 -17.64
C VAL A 118 -11.61 10.57 -16.79
N ARG A 119 -12.47 9.76 -17.41
CA ARG A 119 -13.23 8.70 -16.72
C ARG A 119 -12.67 7.32 -17.03
N GLY A 120 -12.64 6.49 -16.03
CA GLY A 120 -12.33 5.07 -16.15
C GLY A 120 -13.38 4.18 -15.50
N LEU A 121 -13.32 2.90 -15.85
CA LEU A 121 -14.14 1.85 -15.22
C LEU A 121 -13.19 0.77 -14.69
N ARG A 122 -13.45 0.27 -13.49
CA ARG A 122 -12.74 -0.90 -12.98
C ARG A 122 -13.25 -2.16 -13.67
N LEU A 123 -12.33 -2.90 -14.27
CA LEU A 123 -12.58 -4.19 -14.90
C LEU A 123 -12.13 -5.30 -13.95
N ASN A 124 -13.01 -6.27 -13.68
CA ASN A 124 -12.68 -7.47 -12.94
C ASN A 124 -12.41 -8.62 -13.93
N PRO A 125 -11.15 -9.08 -14.03
CA PRO A 125 -10.81 -10.11 -15.01
C PRO A 125 -11.25 -11.51 -14.62
N GLY A 126 -11.69 -11.73 -13.37
CA GLY A 126 -12.06 -13.04 -12.85
C GLY A 126 -10.86 -13.95 -12.55
N VAL A 127 -9.63 -13.40 -12.58
CA VAL A 127 -8.37 -14.07 -12.21
C VAL A 127 -7.56 -13.17 -11.28
N SER A 128 -6.87 -13.78 -10.31
CA SER A 128 -6.10 -13.08 -9.28
C SER A 128 -4.92 -13.92 -8.82
N SER A 129 -3.87 -13.27 -8.33
CA SER A 129 -2.71 -13.92 -7.72
C SER A 129 -2.82 -14.04 -6.19
N SER A 130 -3.94 -13.68 -5.58
CA SER A 130 -4.07 -13.64 -4.12
C SER A 130 -4.16 -15.03 -3.50
N ASP A 131 -3.28 -15.31 -2.54
CA ASP A 131 -3.33 -16.51 -1.69
C ASP A 131 -4.38 -16.40 -0.57
N PHE A 132 -4.86 -15.19 -0.29
CA PHE A 132 -5.81 -14.90 0.78
C PHE A 132 -7.18 -14.50 0.23
N LEU A 133 -8.21 -15.29 0.53
CA LEU A 133 -9.58 -14.99 0.09
C LEU A 133 -10.06 -13.58 0.50
N ILE A 134 -9.62 -13.09 1.65
CA ILE A 134 -9.96 -11.73 2.14
C ILE A 134 -9.37 -10.62 1.26
N ALA A 135 -8.23 -10.87 0.61
CA ALA A 135 -7.53 -9.93 -0.26
C ALA A 135 -7.80 -10.16 -1.75
N ASP A 136 -8.45 -11.27 -2.12
CA ASP A 136 -8.70 -11.65 -3.50
C ASP A 136 -9.79 -10.75 -4.15
N PRO A 137 -9.42 -9.88 -5.11
CA PRO A 137 -10.37 -9.02 -5.79
C PRO A 137 -11.27 -9.76 -6.79
N ALA A 138 -10.88 -10.95 -7.23
CA ALA A 138 -11.60 -11.78 -8.19
C ALA A 138 -12.37 -12.94 -7.54
N ARG A 139 -12.43 -12.99 -6.19
CA ARG A 139 -13.17 -14.02 -5.47
C ARG A 139 -14.64 -14.10 -5.89
N PRO A 140 -15.33 -15.23 -5.67
CA PRO A 140 -16.76 -15.35 -5.90
C PRO A 140 -17.54 -14.22 -5.21
N PHE A 141 -18.52 -13.65 -5.92
CA PHE A 141 -19.35 -12.53 -5.44
C PHE A 141 -18.55 -11.27 -5.09
N SER A 142 -17.41 -11.07 -5.72
CA SER A 142 -16.63 -9.83 -5.54
C SER A 142 -17.46 -8.62 -6.00
N ARG A 143 -17.43 -7.56 -5.17
CA ARG A 143 -18.01 -6.26 -5.52
C ARG A 143 -17.06 -5.37 -6.31
N LEU A 144 -15.87 -5.85 -6.64
CA LEU A 144 -14.77 -5.04 -7.17
C LEU A 144 -14.69 -5.14 -8.70
N GLY A 145 -15.30 -4.17 -9.37
CA GLY A 145 -15.25 -4.01 -10.82
C GLY A 145 -16.31 -4.80 -11.59
N GLU A 146 -16.44 -4.44 -12.84
CA GLU A 146 -17.35 -5.08 -13.80
C GLU A 146 -16.64 -6.23 -14.53
N TRP A 147 -17.36 -7.31 -14.78
CA TRP A 147 -16.83 -8.52 -15.38
C TRP A 147 -17.53 -8.94 -16.69
N ASP A 148 -18.70 -8.36 -16.97
CA ASP A 148 -19.52 -8.67 -18.15
C ASP A 148 -19.07 -7.81 -19.33
N ALA A 149 -18.34 -8.40 -20.29
CA ALA A 149 -17.79 -7.70 -21.43
C ALA A 149 -18.85 -6.99 -22.28
N ALA A 150 -20.03 -7.57 -22.47
CA ALA A 150 -21.08 -6.96 -23.27
C ALA A 150 -21.67 -5.71 -22.59
N LYS A 151 -21.81 -5.72 -21.26
CA LYS A 151 -22.25 -4.53 -20.52
C LYS A 151 -21.16 -3.45 -20.51
N ILE A 152 -19.90 -3.83 -20.41
CA ILE A 152 -18.77 -2.90 -20.47
C ILE A 152 -18.70 -2.24 -21.86
N GLU A 153 -18.88 -3.02 -22.94
CA GLU A 153 -18.86 -2.52 -24.31
C GLU A 153 -19.96 -1.45 -24.54
N ALA A 154 -21.13 -1.64 -23.96
CA ALA A 154 -22.23 -0.67 -24.07
C ALA A 154 -21.94 0.70 -23.46
N VAL A 155 -20.99 0.80 -22.53
CA VAL A 155 -20.63 2.06 -21.83
C VAL A 155 -19.25 2.60 -22.24
N LEU A 156 -18.56 1.98 -23.19
CA LEU A 156 -17.27 2.47 -23.70
C LEU A 156 -17.30 3.95 -24.10
N PRO A 157 -18.35 4.50 -24.75
CA PRO A 157 -18.39 5.92 -25.09
C PRO A 157 -18.33 6.87 -23.87
N LEU A 158 -18.55 6.35 -22.66
CA LEU A 158 -18.55 7.15 -21.42
C LEU A 158 -17.19 7.17 -20.72
N ILE A 159 -16.23 6.34 -21.14
CA ILE A 159 -14.95 6.17 -20.49
C ILE A 159 -13.79 6.31 -21.48
N SER A 160 -12.60 6.59 -20.98
CA SER A 160 -11.38 6.63 -21.78
C SER A 160 -10.32 5.63 -21.29
N GLY A 161 -10.60 4.85 -20.26
CA GLY A 161 -9.64 3.87 -19.74
C GLY A 161 -10.23 2.86 -18.77
N PHE A 162 -9.39 1.89 -18.44
CA PHE A 162 -9.71 0.85 -17.46
C PHE A 162 -8.70 0.84 -16.31
N MET A 163 -9.19 0.43 -15.14
CA MET A 163 -8.34 0.02 -14.02
C MET A 163 -8.57 -1.47 -13.75
N ILE A 164 -7.47 -2.24 -13.78
CA ILE A 164 -7.47 -3.68 -13.55
C ILE A 164 -6.54 -3.94 -12.36
N HIS A 165 -7.12 -4.26 -11.20
CA HIS A 165 -6.33 -4.56 -10.02
C HIS A 165 -6.63 -5.99 -9.59
N ASN A 166 -5.75 -6.92 -9.97
CA ASN A 166 -5.91 -8.37 -9.77
C ASN A 166 -4.65 -9.04 -9.21
N ASN A 167 -3.61 -8.30 -8.93
CA ASN A 167 -2.42 -8.77 -8.23
C ASN A 167 -2.50 -8.44 -6.73
N CYS A 168 -2.02 -9.36 -5.90
CA CYS A 168 -1.85 -9.19 -4.47
C CYS A 168 -0.57 -9.93 -4.08
N GLU A 169 0.42 -9.21 -3.54
CA GLU A 169 1.73 -9.72 -3.11
C GLU A 169 2.44 -10.61 -4.16
N ASN A 170 2.23 -10.30 -5.43
CA ASN A 170 2.77 -11.10 -6.53
C ASN A 170 4.24 -10.74 -6.80
N SER A 171 5.16 -11.62 -6.42
CA SER A 171 6.59 -11.54 -6.72
C SER A 171 7.01 -12.41 -7.92
N ASP A 172 6.06 -13.12 -8.56
CA ASP A 172 6.30 -14.00 -9.70
C ASP A 172 5.93 -13.30 -11.02
N PHE A 173 6.95 -13.02 -11.84
CA PHE A 173 6.75 -12.41 -13.15
C PHE A 173 6.00 -13.35 -14.11
N ASP A 174 6.25 -14.65 -14.08
CA ASP A 174 5.62 -15.57 -15.03
C ASP A 174 4.11 -15.71 -14.71
N LEU A 175 3.73 -15.68 -13.43
CA LEU A 175 2.32 -15.59 -13.03
C LEU A 175 1.68 -14.27 -13.50
N PHE A 176 2.39 -13.13 -13.33
CA PHE A 176 1.91 -11.84 -13.83
C PHE A 176 1.67 -11.88 -15.34
N ASP A 177 2.63 -12.38 -16.13
CA ASP A 177 2.52 -12.46 -17.60
C ASP A 177 1.38 -13.38 -18.03
N GLN A 178 1.23 -14.53 -17.39
CA GLN A 178 0.13 -15.46 -17.63
C GLN A 178 -1.24 -14.79 -17.39
N MET A 179 -1.41 -14.13 -16.27
CA MET A 179 -2.68 -13.45 -15.94
C MET A 179 -2.96 -12.29 -16.91
N LEU A 180 -1.93 -11.53 -17.28
CA LEU A 180 -2.07 -10.46 -18.27
C LEU A 180 -2.48 -11.02 -19.63
N GLY A 181 -1.92 -12.18 -20.04
CA GLY A 181 -2.34 -12.91 -21.25
C GLY A 181 -3.82 -13.31 -21.23
N GLN A 182 -4.32 -13.81 -20.10
CA GLN A 182 -5.75 -14.15 -19.94
C GLN A 182 -6.65 -12.91 -20.03
N ILE A 183 -6.20 -11.77 -19.50
CA ILE A 183 -6.91 -10.49 -19.62
C ILE A 183 -6.94 -10.05 -21.08
N GLU A 184 -5.84 -10.14 -21.80
CA GLU A 184 -5.76 -9.81 -23.22
C GLU A 184 -6.66 -10.71 -24.08
N GLU A 185 -6.70 -12.01 -23.81
CA GLU A 185 -7.57 -12.95 -24.52
C GLU A 185 -9.04 -12.60 -24.34
N ARG A 186 -9.45 -12.29 -23.13
CA ARG A 186 -10.86 -12.02 -22.79
C ARG A 186 -11.33 -10.63 -23.15
N PHE A 187 -10.50 -9.62 -22.90
CA PHE A 187 -10.89 -8.20 -22.97
C PHE A 187 -10.09 -7.38 -23.98
N GLY A 188 -9.21 -7.98 -24.77
CA GLY A 188 -8.35 -7.26 -25.70
C GLY A 188 -9.13 -6.37 -26.69
N HIS A 189 -10.31 -6.79 -27.12
CA HIS A 189 -11.19 -5.99 -28.00
C HIS A 189 -11.71 -4.71 -27.32
N LEU A 190 -11.85 -4.70 -25.97
CA LEU A 190 -12.21 -3.51 -25.20
C LEU A 190 -10.98 -2.64 -24.91
N LEU A 191 -9.85 -3.28 -24.60
CA LEU A 191 -8.58 -2.58 -24.32
C LEU A 191 -8.12 -1.74 -25.52
N ALA A 192 -8.36 -2.21 -26.74
CA ALA A 192 -8.02 -1.48 -27.98
C ALA A 192 -8.90 -0.24 -28.25
N GLN A 193 -9.92 0.00 -27.44
CA GLN A 193 -10.87 1.10 -27.62
C GLN A 193 -10.71 2.22 -26.58
N VAL A 194 -9.71 2.12 -25.72
CA VAL A 194 -9.44 3.13 -24.67
C VAL A 194 -8.05 3.73 -24.85
N SER A 195 -7.77 4.82 -24.15
CA SER A 195 -6.49 5.53 -24.28
C SER A 195 -5.51 5.23 -23.14
N TRP A 196 -5.97 4.61 -22.04
CA TRP A 196 -5.12 4.25 -20.91
C TRP A 196 -5.66 3.02 -20.18
N VAL A 197 -4.73 2.29 -19.54
CA VAL A 197 -5.03 1.13 -18.70
C VAL A 197 -4.14 1.17 -17.47
N SER A 198 -4.75 1.19 -16.28
CA SER A 198 -4.04 0.90 -15.04
C SER A 198 -4.07 -0.61 -14.78
N LEU A 199 -2.89 -1.20 -14.60
CA LEU A 199 -2.74 -2.59 -14.18
C LEU A 199 -2.77 -2.76 -12.64
N GLY A 200 -3.03 -1.65 -11.92
CA GLY A 200 -3.14 -1.63 -10.47
C GLY A 200 -1.81 -1.84 -9.76
N GLY A 201 -1.90 -2.24 -8.49
CA GLY A 201 -0.79 -2.58 -7.63
C GLY A 201 -0.73 -4.07 -7.31
N GLY A 202 0.00 -4.39 -6.23
CA GLY A 202 0.16 -5.77 -5.75
C GLY A 202 1.19 -6.59 -6.52
N ILE A 203 2.00 -5.96 -7.38
CA ILE A 203 3.13 -6.57 -8.07
C ILE A 203 4.40 -6.11 -7.35
N HIS A 204 5.14 -7.05 -6.75
CA HIS A 204 6.36 -6.77 -5.97
C HIS A 204 7.61 -6.66 -6.85
N PHE A 205 7.53 -5.87 -7.91
CA PHE A 205 8.62 -5.75 -8.88
C PHE A 205 9.89 -5.07 -8.33
N THR A 206 9.82 -4.41 -7.17
CA THR A 206 10.99 -3.86 -6.48
C THR A 206 11.74 -4.89 -5.63
N GLY A 207 11.19 -6.10 -5.46
CA GLY A 207 11.82 -7.20 -4.75
C GLY A 207 13.18 -7.59 -5.33
N GLU A 208 14.00 -8.24 -4.51
CA GLU A 208 15.30 -8.73 -4.95
C GLU A 208 15.12 -9.86 -5.99
N GLY A 209 15.92 -9.82 -7.06
CA GLY A 209 15.88 -10.84 -8.11
C GLY A 209 14.67 -10.75 -9.07
N TYR A 210 13.76 -9.80 -8.89
CA TYR A 210 12.65 -9.63 -9.84
C TYR A 210 13.18 -9.24 -11.23
N PRO A 211 12.72 -9.90 -12.33
CA PRO A 211 13.27 -9.70 -13.67
C PRO A 211 12.74 -8.40 -14.32
N LEU A 212 13.25 -7.25 -13.90
CA LEU A 212 12.79 -5.93 -14.32
C LEU A 212 12.79 -5.73 -15.82
N ASP A 213 13.81 -6.22 -16.53
CA ASP A 213 13.90 -6.08 -18.00
C ASP A 213 12.74 -6.80 -18.71
N ARG A 214 12.42 -8.02 -18.26
CA ARG A 214 11.27 -8.77 -18.79
C ARG A 214 9.96 -8.05 -18.50
N PHE A 215 9.83 -7.51 -17.28
CA PHE A 215 8.65 -6.76 -16.87
C PHE A 215 8.49 -5.50 -17.72
N CYS A 216 9.54 -4.70 -17.90
CA CYS A 216 9.53 -3.52 -18.75
C CYS A 216 9.16 -3.85 -20.20
N ALA A 217 9.78 -4.90 -20.78
CA ALA A 217 9.48 -5.34 -22.14
C ALA A 217 8.01 -5.77 -22.28
N ARG A 218 7.46 -6.45 -21.28
CA ARG A 218 6.06 -6.89 -21.29
C ARG A 218 5.07 -5.74 -21.21
N LEU A 219 5.32 -4.76 -20.34
CA LEU A 219 4.51 -3.54 -20.21
C LEU A 219 4.55 -2.72 -21.52
N LYS A 220 5.74 -2.58 -22.11
CA LYS A 220 5.92 -1.87 -23.37
C LYS A 220 5.16 -2.55 -24.51
N ALA A 221 5.29 -3.87 -24.64
CA ALA A 221 4.57 -4.64 -25.65
C ALA A 221 3.04 -4.54 -25.49
N PHE A 222 2.53 -4.52 -24.25
CA PHE A 222 1.11 -4.30 -23.97
C PHE A 222 0.67 -2.88 -24.40
N SER A 223 1.43 -1.86 -24.00
CA SER A 223 1.17 -0.46 -24.37
C SER A 223 1.13 -0.29 -25.90
N GLU A 224 2.13 -0.81 -26.63
CA GLU A 224 2.22 -0.72 -28.08
C GLU A 224 1.09 -1.50 -28.78
N ARG A 225 0.76 -2.70 -28.30
CA ARG A 225 -0.28 -3.54 -28.88
C ARG A 225 -1.67 -2.89 -28.86
N TYR A 226 -2.00 -2.20 -27.78
CA TYR A 226 -3.33 -1.60 -27.58
C TYR A 226 -3.35 -0.08 -27.81
N GLY A 227 -2.20 0.56 -27.99
CA GLY A 227 -2.10 2.01 -28.15
C GLY A 227 -2.47 2.77 -26.88
N VAL A 228 -2.19 2.20 -25.69
CA VAL A 228 -2.63 2.74 -24.39
C VAL A 228 -1.47 3.24 -23.53
N GLN A 229 -1.69 4.29 -22.74
CA GLN A 229 -0.81 4.62 -21.64
C GLN A 229 -1.04 3.60 -20.50
N VAL A 230 0.00 2.87 -20.13
CA VAL A 230 -0.04 1.96 -18.98
C VAL A 230 0.25 2.72 -17.70
N TYR A 231 -0.53 2.43 -16.64
CA TYR A 231 -0.28 2.87 -15.27
C TYR A 231 -0.05 1.66 -14.36
N LEU A 232 0.87 1.83 -13.43
CA LEU A 232 1.07 0.94 -12.28
C LEU A 232 0.70 1.72 -11.01
N GLU A 233 0.19 1.00 -10.01
CA GLU A 233 -0.21 1.60 -8.72
C GLU A 233 0.57 0.94 -7.56
N PRO A 234 1.91 1.05 -7.52
CA PRO A 234 2.70 0.43 -6.47
C PRO A 234 2.30 1.00 -5.10
N GLY A 235 2.00 0.09 -4.19
CA GLY A 235 1.85 0.36 -2.76
C GLY A 235 3.02 -0.26 -2.03
N GLU A 236 2.95 -1.54 -1.74
CA GLU A 236 4.01 -2.31 -1.07
C GLU A 236 5.33 -2.22 -1.82
N ALA A 237 5.32 -2.40 -3.13
CA ALA A 237 6.53 -2.27 -3.95
C ALA A 237 7.25 -0.92 -3.80
N ALA A 238 6.52 0.16 -3.46
CA ALA A 238 7.12 1.46 -3.24
C ALA A 238 7.86 1.58 -1.91
N ILE A 239 7.38 0.88 -0.86
CA ILE A 239 7.83 1.12 0.53
C ILE A 239 8.36 -0.11 1.26
N THR A 240 8.37 -1.29 0.61
CA THR A 240 8.84 -2.52 1.25
C THR A 240 10.25 -2.36 1.83
N LEU A 241 10.44 -2.93 3.03
CA LEU A 241 11.70 -2.90 3.80
C LEU A 241 12.26 -1.49 4.10
N SER A 242 11.51 -0.42 3.86
CA SER A 242 11.97 0.95 4.08
C SER A 242 11.65 1.51 5.47
N THR A 243 10.82 0.83 6.24
CA THR A 243 10.34 1.35 7.52
C THR A 243 10.41 0.27 8.59
N SER A 244 10.80 0.66 9.80
CA SER A 244 10.73 -0.18 11.00
C SER A 244 9.81 0.41 12.07
N LEU A 245 9.26 -0.44 12.93
CA LEU A 245 8.61 -0.07 14.18
C LEU A 245 9.59 -0.31 15.33
N GLU A 246 10.05 0.77 15.93
CA GLU A 246 11.00 0.77 17.04
C GLU A 246 10.25 0.72 18.37
N VAL A 247 10.59 -0.26 19.22
CA VAL A 247 9.91 -0.50 20.49
C VAL A 247 10.91 -0.73 21.62
N THR A 248 10.42 -0.63 22.87
CA THR A 248 11.23 -0.88 24.07
C THR A 248 10.60 -2.01 24.90
N VAL A 249 11.42 -2.92 25.38
CA VAL A 249 11.03 -3.99 26.32
C VAL A 249 10.65 -3.35 27.67
N LEU A 250 9.41 -3.56 28.09
CA LEU A 250 8.85 -3.05 29.35
C LEU A 250 8.94 -4.07 30.48
N ASP A 251 8.86 -5.36 30.12
CA ASP A 251 8.90 -6.45 31.10
C ASP A 251 9.37 -7.76 30.44
N THR A 252 9.94 -8.65 31.24
CA THR A 252 10.27 -10.02 30.86
C THR A 252 9.76 -10.99 31.90
N LEU A 253 9.12 -12.07 31.44
CA LEU A 253 8.57 -13.09 32.32
C LEU A 253 8.69 -14.49 31.71
N TYR A 254 8.56 -15.50 32.56
CA TYR A 254 8.55 -16.90 32.14
C TYR A 254 7.20 -17.53 32.42
N ASN A 255 6.58 -18.11 31.37
CA ASN A 255 5.38 -18.93 31.48
C ASN A 255 5.42 -20.06 30.45
N GLY A 256 6.21 -21.10 30.76
CA GLY A 256 6.49 -22.18 29.83
C GLY A 256 7.44 -21.81 28.69
N LYS A 257 7.51 -20.50 28.35
CA LYS A 257 8.47 -19.86 27.42
C LYS A 257 8.96 -18.57 28.03
N GLN A 258 10.09 -18.06 27.55
CA GLN A 258 10.50 -16.69 27.82
C GLN A 258 9.59 -15.73 27.03
N LEU A 259 9.08 -14.72 27.69
CA LEU A 259 8.21 -13.69 27.12
C LEU A 259 8.86 -12.32 27.32
N ALA A 260 8.76 -11.45 26.35
CA ALA A 260 9.12 -10.04 26.45
C ALA A 260 7.93 -9.18 26.07
N VAL A 261 7.51 -8.28 26.93
CA VAL A 261 6.40 -7.33 26.68
C VAL A 261 6.98 -6.01 26.24
N VAL A 262 6.56 -5.51 25.07
CA VAL A 262 7.03 -4.23 24.51
C VAL A 262 5.99 -3.13 24.64
N ASP A 263 6.41 -1.87 24.49
CA ASP A 263 5.56 -0.66 24.60
C ASP A 263 4.64 -0.40 23.39
N SER A 264 4.47 -1.40 22.53
CA SER A 264 3.65 -1.39 21.33
C SER A 264 2.56 -2.48 21.39
N SER A 265 1.77 -2.64 20.32
CA SER A 265 0.74 -3.67 20.17
C SER A 265 0.62 -4.06 18.70
N ILE A 266 0.54 -5.37 18.41
CA ILE A 266 0.33 -5.84 17.04
C ILE A 266 -1.05 -5.40 16.53
N GLU A 267 -2.07 -5.45 17.39
CA GLU A 267 -3.43 -5.03 17.03
C GLU A 267 -3.50 -3.54 16.71
N ALA A 268 -2.86 -2.71 17.52
CA ALA A 268 -2.93 -1.25 17.36
C ALA A 268 -1.97 -0.71 16.27
N HIS A 269 -0.81 -1.33 16.08
CA HIS A 269 0.28 -0.74 15.30
C HIS A 269 0.78 -1.60 14.12
N MET A 270 0.41 -2.88 14.05
CA MET A 270 0.71 -3.79 12.91
C MET A 270 -0.51 -4.68 12.60
N LEU A 271 -1.71 -4.09 12.59
CA LEU A 271 -3.00 -4.78 12.47
C LEU A 271 -3.08 -5.72 11.26
N ASP A 272 -2.42 -5.40 10.17
CA ASP A 272 -2.44 -6.23 8.96
C ASP A 272 -1.89 -7.63 9.23
N LEU A 273 -0.82 -7.72 10.02
CA LEU A 273 -0.24 -9.01 10.41
C LEU A 273 -1.24 -9.86 11.20
N LEU A 274 -1.99 -9.24 12.11
CA LEU A 274 -3.03 -9.93 12.88
C LEU A 274 -4.18 -10.43 11.99
N ILE A 275 -4.60 -9.60 11.01
CA ILE A 275 -5.65 -9.96 10.03
C ILE A 275 -5.24 -11.18 9.21
N TYR A 276 -3.99 -11.22 8.75
CA TYR A 276 -3.46 -12.32 7.93
C TYR A 276 -2.83 -13.46 8.75
N ARG A 277 -2.83 -13.35 10.08
CA ARG A 277 -2.21 -14.32 11.01
C ARG A 277 -0.73 -14.56 10.70
N GLN A 278 -0.02 -13.48 10.46
CA GLN A 278 1.41 -13.47 10.21
C GLN A 278 2.15 -12.93 11.43
N GLU A 279 3.39 -13.35 11.59
CA GLU A 279 4.31 -12.79 12.57
C GLU A 279 5.00 -11.54 12.02
N ALA A 280 5.41 -10.64 12.91
CA ALA A 280 6.26 -9.52 12.53
C ALA A 280 7.64 -10.02 12.08
N LYS A 281 8.35 -9.19 11.34
CA LYS A 281 9.71 -9.52 10.88
C LYS A 281 10.73 -8.74 11.70
N MET A 282 11.85 -9.37 12.00
CA MET A 282 13.05 -8.75 12.56
C MET A 282 14.24 -9.11 11.69
N GLU A 283 15.37 -8.39 11.84
CA GLU A 283 16.61 -8.85 11.24
C GLU A 283 16.96 -10.25 11.79
N PRO A 284 17.35 -11.21 10.94
CA PRO A 284 17.61 -12.58 11.38
C PRO A 284 18.69 -12.64 12.46
N CYS A 285 18.46 -13.39 13.50
CA CYS A 285 19.42 -13.68 14.56
C CYS A 285 19.31 -15.16 14.96
N ASP A 286 20.42 -15.87 14.94
CA ASP A 286 20.53 -17.29 15.32
C ASP A 286 21.00 -17.45 16.78
N GLY A 287 20.86 -16.43 17.59
CA GLY A 287 21.27 -16.42 18.99
C GLY A 287 20.53 -17.45 19.84
N PRO A 288 21.10 -17.84 21.00
CA PRO A 288 20.58 -18.94 21.81
C PRO A 288 19.36 -18.57 22.68
N HIS A 289 19.02 -17.28 22.77
CA HIS A 289 17.97 -16.80 23.63
C HIS A 289 16.68 -16.53 22.85
N GLN A 290 15.71 -17.45 22.93
CA GLN A 290 14.42 -17.30 22.25
C GLN A 290 13.39 -16.64 23.15
N TYR A 291 12.67 -15.65 22.62
CA TYR A 291 11.56 -14.99 23.28
C TYR A 291 10.31 -14.92 22.39
N MET A 292 9.16 -15.13 22.96
CA MET A 292 7.89 -14.69 22.42
C MET A 292 7.73 -13.19 22.74
N VAL A 293 7.73 -12.35 21.72
CA VAL A 293 7.57 -10.89 21.89
C VAL A 293 6.10 -10.54 21.85
N CYS A 294 5.61 -9.94 22.90
CA CYS A 294 4.20 -9.61 23.15
C CYS A 294 4.00 -8.10 23.21
N GLY A 295 2.85 -7.63 22.75
CA GLY A 295 2.41 -6.26 22.96
C GLY A 295 1.83 -6.02 24.36
N LYS A 296 1.56 -4.75 24.67
CA LYS A 296 1.05 -4.32 25.98
C LYS A 296 -0.49 -4.14 26.04
N SER A 297 -1.22 -4.45 24.97
CA SER A 297 -2.68 -4.36 25.00
C SER A 297 -3.29 -5.51 25.82
N CYS A 298 -4.58 -5.40 26.14
CA CYS A 298 -5.31 -6.46 26.84
C CYS A 298 -5.82 -7.58 25.91
N LEU A 299 -5.48 -7.54 24.62
CA LEU A 299 -5.78 -8.63 23.69
C LEU A 299 -4.88 -9.82 24.01
N ALA A 300 -5.47 -10.98 24.34
CA ALA A 300 -4.69 -12.18 24.68
C ALA A 300 -3.76 -12.64 23.54
N GLY A 301 -4.11 -12.36 22.29
CA GLY A 301 -3.32 -12.64 21.09
C GLY A 301 -2.43 -11.50 20.62
N ASP A 302 -2.10 -10.53 21.49
CA ASP A 302 -1.18 -9.42 21.16
C ASP A 302 0.26 -9.93 21.16
N ILE A 303 0.62 -10.67 20.12
CA ILE A 303 1.90 -11.38 19.95
C ILE A 303 2.49 -10.98 18.59
N PHE A 304 3.70 -10.43 18.62
CA PHE A 304 4.43 -10.09 17.40
C PHE A 304 5.09 -11.30 16.73
N GLY A 305 5.48 -12.30 17.51
CA GLY A 305 6.13 -13.52 17.04
C GLY A 305 7.11 -14.10 18.03
N GLU A 306 7.85 -15.14 17.60
CA GLU A 306 8.94 -15.76 18.34
C GLU A 306 10.27 -15.47 17.64
N PHE A 307 11.22 -14.87 18.38
CA PHE A 307 12.49 -14.41 17.83
C PHE A 307 13.66 -14.87 18.69
N ASN A 308 14.82 -15.08 18.05
CA ASN A 308 16.08 -15.39 18.71
C ASN A 308 16.91 -14.12 18.92
N PHE A 309 17.70 -14.09 20.00
CA PHE A 309 18.58 -12.99 20.38
C PHE A 309 19.94 -13.51 20.83
N ASP A 310 21.01 -12.74 20.60
CA ASP A 310 22.37 -13.10 21.02
C ASP A 310 22.54 -13.08 22.55
N SER A 311 21.73 -12.29 23.25
CA SER A 311 21.74 -12.15 24.71
C SER A 311 20.35 -12.16 25.28
N GLU A 312 20.25 -12.43 26.59
CA GLU A 312 18.97 -12.31 27.31
C GLU A 312 18.44 -10.88 27.23
N LEU A 313 17.13 -10.77 26.91
CA LEU A 313 16.45 -9.49 26.89
C LEU A 313 16.26 -8.93 28.29
N LYS A 314 16.41 -7.62 28.43
CA LYS A 314 16.23 -6.87 29.68
C LYS A 314 15.25 -5.72 29.47
N ILE A 315 14.63 -5.30 30.54
CA ILE A 315 13.82 -4.08 30.57
C ILE A 315 14.67 -2.90 30.10
N GLY A 316 14.16 -2.16 29.12
CA GLY A 316 14.84 -1.04 28.48
C GLY A 316 15.57 -1.40 27.17
N ASP A 317 15.71 -2.67 26.82
CA ASP A 317 16.26 -3.06 25.53
C ASP A 317 15.34 -2.60 24.40
N ARG A 318 15.95 -2.19 23.27
CA ARG A 318 15.24 -1.76 22.07
C ARG A 318 15.17 -2.86 21.05
N LEU A 319 13.99 -3.04 20.48
CA LEU A 319 13.73 -3.99 19.40
C LEU A 319 13.19 -3.24 18.19
N SER A 320 13.46 -3.78 16.99
CA SER A 320 13.06 -3.20 15.72
C SER A 320 12.31 -4.24 14.88
N PHE A 321 11.02 -4.00 14.63
CA PHE A 321 10.26 -4.79 13.67
C PHE A 321 10.38 -4.15 12.31
N ILE A 322 10.93 -4.86 11.34
CA ILE A 322 11.17 -4.37 9.98
C ILE A 322 9.92 -4.51 9.11
N ASP A 323 9.93 -3.85 7.95
CA ASP A 323 8.83 -3.86 6.96
C ASP A 323 7.50 -3.33 7.52
N ALA A 324 7.57 -2.28 8.33
CA ALA A 324 6.45 -1.73 9.09
C ALA A 324 5.78 -0.52 8.41
N ALA A 325 5.74 -0.44 7.08
CA ALA A 325 5.14 0.67 6.35
C ALA A 325 3.78 0.32 5.74
N GLY A 326 3.79 -0.58 4.75
CA GLY A 326 2.63 -0.90 3.93
C GLY A 326 1.50 -1.51 4.75
N TYR A 327 0.29 -1.00 4.52
CA TYR A 327 -0.92 -1.40 5.25
C TYR A 327 -0.79 -1.40 6.77
N THR A 328 0.37 -0.96 7.29
CA THR A 328 0.68 -0.86 8.71
C THR A 328 0.42 0.55 9.23
N MET A 329 1.16 1.56 8.72
CA MET A 329 1.02 2.94 9.20
C MET A 329 -0.36 3.55 8.90
N VAL A 330 -1.03 3.13 7.84
CA VAL A 330 -2.38 3.59 7.47
C VAL A 330 -3.50 2.90 8.25
N LYS A 331 -3.22 1.76 8.89
CA LYS A 331 -4.18 0.99 9.70
C LYS A 331 -3.98 1.14 11.20
N LYS A 332 -2.97 1.91 11.65
CA LYS A 332 -2.74 2.13 13.08
C LYS A 332 -3.96 2.73 13.76
N ASN A 333 -4.23 2.31 14.97
CA ASN A 333 -5.41 2.70 15.75
C ASN A 333 -5.08 2.93 17.23
N TRP A 334 -6.08 3.35 18.02
CA TRP A 334 -5.97 3.66 19.43
C TRP A 334 -6.50 2.57 20.36
N PHE A 335 -6.47 1.29 19.93
CA PHE A 335 -6.96 0.21 20.78
C PHE A 335 -6.33 0.23 22.18
N ASN A 336 -7.12 0.03 23.23
CA ASN A 336 -6.75 0.13 24.64
C ASN A 336 -6.08 1.45 25.05
N GLY A 337 -6.10 2.50 24.23
CA GLY A 337 -5.38 3.74 24.50
C GLY A 337 -3.85 3.55 24.51
N VAL A 338 -3.32 2.52 23.83
CA VAL A 338 -1.87 2.34 23.68
C VAL A 338 -1.31 3.54 22.93
N ASN A 339 -0.18 4.08 23.38
CA ASN A 339 0.44 5.26 22.77
C ASN A 339 0.69 5.05 21.29
N MET A 340 0.13 5.92 20.46
CA MET A 340 0.35 5.92 19.02
C MET A 340 1.85 6.10 18.73
N PRO A 341 2.46 5.27 17.87
CA PRO A 341 3.86 5.43 17.49
C PRO A 341 4.10 6.79 16.84
N ALA A 342 5.12 7.49 17.29
CA ALA A 342 5.60 8.68 16.61
C ALA A 342 6.10 8.34 15.20
N ILE A 343 6.34 9.33 14.36
CA ILE A 343 6.88 9.15 13.01
C ILE A 343 8.22 9.87 12.93
N ALA A 344 9.26 9.14 12.60
CA ALA A 344 10.61 9.66 12.39
C ALA A 344 11.11 9.29 10.98
N ILE A 345 11.99 10.10 10.45
CA ILE A 345 12.64 9.89 9.16
C ILE A 345 14.13 9.89 9.37
N LYS A 346 14.80 8.86 8.87
CA LYS A 346 16.25 8.83 8.70
C LYS A 346 16.57 9.36 7.31
N GLU A 347 17.22 10.51 7.27
CA GLU A 347 17.61 11.20 6.05
C GLU A 347 18.79 10.47 5.36
N LEU A 348 19.07 10.80 4.10
CA LEU A 348 20.17 10.21 3.32
C LEU A 348 21.55 10.45 3.94
N ASP A 349 21.73 11.54 4.69
CA ASP A 349 22.95 11.83 5.44
C ASP A 349 23.06 11.07 6.77
N GLY A 350 22.10 10.21 7.08
CA GLY A 350 22.02 9.41 8.31
C GLY A 350 21.44 10.14 9.52
N SER A 351 21.12 11.43 9.41
CA SER A 351 20.45 12.17 10.48
C SER A 351 19.01 11.68 10.67
N VAL A 352 18.51 11.67 11.90
CA VAL A 352 17.16 11.25 12.21
C VAL A 352 16.32 12.45 12.67
N LYS A 353 15.18 12.64 12.03
CA LYS A 353 14.24 13.73 12.28
C LYS A 353 12.91 13.19 12.76
N LEU A 354 12.45 13.65 13.92
CA LEU A 354 11.10 13.41 14.40
C LEU A 354 10.14 14.34 13.63
N VAL A 355 9.15 13.78 12.96
CA VAL A 355 8.20 14.56 12.13
C VAL A 355 6.80 14.65 12.73
N ARG A 356 6.41 13.68 13.55
CA ARG A 356 5.12 13.70 14.25
C ARG A 356 5.20 12.92 15.56
N GLU A 357 4.72 13.53 16.62
CA GLU A 357 4.36 12.86 17.88
C GLU A 357 2.86 12.90 18.07
N PHE A 358 2.34 11.91 18.80
CA PHE A 358 0.94 11.82 19.17
C PHE A 358 0.83 11.84 20.70
N GLY A 359 -0.02 12.72 21.21
CA GLY A 359 -0.23 12.89 22.66
C GLY A 359 -1.64 12.48 23.09
N PHE A 360 -1.91 12.71 24.37
CA PHE A 360 -3.23 12.44 24.96
C PHE A 360 -4.35 13.21 24.25
N GLN A 361 -4.09 14.44 23.78
CA GLN A 361 -5.09 15.24 23.07
C GLN A 361 -5.51 14.56 21.75
N ASP A 362 -4.56 14.00 20.98
CA ASP A 362 -4.88 13.27 19.75
C ASP A 362 -5.78 12.06 20.02
N TYR A 363 -5.53 11.36 21.14
CA TYR A 363 -6.38 10.26 21.58
C TYR A 363 -7.78 10.76 21.98
N LEU A 364 -7.85 11.80 22.80
CA LEU A 364 -9.10 12.39 23.24
C LEU A 364 -9.96 12.86 22.07
N ASP A 365 -9.38 13.60 21.11
CA ASP A 365 -10.06 14.13 19.94
C ASP A 365 -10.53 13.00 18.98
N SER A 366 -9.92 11.81 19.05
CA SER A 366 -10.34 10.66 18.27
C SER A 366 -11.58 9.93 18.81
N LEU A 367 -11.99 10.24 20.04
CA LEU A 367 -13.10 9.55 20.72
C LEU A 367 -14.40 10.34 20.75
N SER A 368 -14.35 11.67 20.69
CA SER A 368 -15.57 12.50 20.72
C SER A 368 -15.30 13.96 20.31
#